data_b3851e364be2f84da42db7c081435544
#
_entry.id   b3851e364be2f84da42db7c081435544
#
_cell.length_a   1.000
_cell.length_b   1.000
_cell.length_c   1.000
_cell.angle_alpha   90.00
_cell.angle_beta   90.00
_cell.angle_gamma   90.00
#
_symmetry.space_group_name_H-M   'P 1'
#
loop_
_entity.id
_entity.type
_entity.pdbx_description
1 polymer ?
#
loop_
_entity_poly.entity_id
_entity_poly.type
_entity_poly.pdbx_seq_one_letter_code
_entity_poly.pdbx_strand_id
1 'polypeptide(L)'
;MRHLITPMDLSVEETMNILDLAERISIGPQLYKHVADGRQLATLFYEPSTRTRLSFESAMLSLGGQTLGFSSAAKYSDSKGETVADTARVVSCYADIIAMRHPKEGAPLQASIYSRIPIINAGDGGHAHPTQTLIDMMTIRQRKGKLNNLTIGFCGDLKFGRTVHSLVSSLTRFSDNKFYFISPEELRIPDYLRDDVLNPSNSTYEEVSSLEDTLPKLDVLYMTRVQKERFFNEEEYLRLKDVYILDEEKLKLADKDMPVLHPLPRVDEISLDVDDDPRAAYFDQVQNGKYIRMALIMALLGITDPVTGRTVLDTHSL
;
A
#
# COMPACT_ATOMS: atom_id res chain seq x y z
N MET A 1 1.13 5.20 -22.61
CA MET A 1 1.00 3.97 -21.77
C MET A 1 1.09 4.39 -20.31
N ARG A 2 0.21 3.91 -19.44
CA ARG A 2 0.18 4.30 -18.02
C ARG A 2 0.95 3.32 -17.15
N HIS A 3 1.59 3.85 -16.12
CA HIS A 3 2.27 3.10 -15.07
C HIS A 3 1.70 3.54 -13.71
N LEU A 4 1.94 2.76 -12.64
CA LEU A 4 1.62 3.12 -11.27
C LEU A 4 2.91 3.08 -10.44
N ILE A 5 3.57 4.21 -10.29
CA ILE A 5 4.84 4.34 -9.55
C ILE A 5 4.60 4.90 -8.15
N THR A 6 3.74 5.91 -8.05
CA THR A 6 3.31 6.52 -6.79
C THR A 6 1.78 6.57 -6.71
N PRO A 7 1.17 6.72 -5.54
CA PRO A 7 -0.28 6.92 -5.44
C PRO A 7 -0.78 8.18 -6.17
N MET A 8 0.11 9.15 -6.37
CA MET A 8 -0.20 10.42 -7.04
C MET A 8 -0.34 10.30 -8.56
N ASP A 9 0.06 9.18 -9.16
CA ASP A 9 -0.15 8.90 -10.59
C ASP A 9 -1.63 8.68 -10.94
N LEU A 10 -2.48 8.55 -9.93
CA LEU A 10 -3.93 8.45 -10.07
C LEU A 10 -4.59 9.74 -9.60
N SER A 11 -5.55 10.25 -10.36
CA SER A 11 -6.46 11.29 -9.88
C SER A 11 -7.33 10.77 -8.73
N VAL A 12 -8.04 11.65 -8.01
CA VAL A 12 -9.00 11.23 -6.97
C VAL A 12 -10.11 10.37 -7.59
N GLU A 13 -10.62 10.78 -8.75
CA GLU A 13 -11.66 10.05 -9.48
C GLU A 13 -11.16 8.66 -9.90
N GLU A 14 -9.96 8.54 -10.48
CA GLU A 14 -9.36 7.27 -10.87
C GLU A 14 -9.11 6.36 -9.65
N THR A 15 -8.65 6.95 -8.54
CA THR A 15 -8.51 6.23 -7.27
C THR A 15 -9.85 5.64 -6.84
N MET A 16 -10.91 6.44 -6.82
CA MET A 16 -12.25 5.98 -6.44
C MET A 16 -12.76 4.90 -7.40
N ASN A 17 -12.57 5.05 -8.70
CA ASN A 17 -12.96 4.06 -9.70
C ASN A 17 -12.23 2.72 -9.52
N ILE A 18 -10.95 2.71 -9.15
CA ILE A 18 -10.18 1.49 -8.81
C ILE A 18 -10.73 0.85 -7.54
N LEU A 19 -11.01 1.65 -6.50
CA LEU A 19 -11.61 1.15 -5.26
C LEU A 19 -13.00 0.52 -5.53
N ASP A 20 -13.82 1.16 -6.36
CA ASP A 20 -15.15 0.64 -6.74
C ASP A 20 -15.05 -0.67 -7.52
N LEU A 21 -14.09 -0.78 -8.46
CA LEU A 21 -13.85 -2.03 -9.16
C LEU A 21 -13.38 -3.12 -8.18
N ALA A 22 -12.45 -2.82 -7.28
CA ALA A 22 -11.96 -3.79 -6.30
C ALA A 22 -13.08 -4.28 -5.37
N GLU A 23 -13.99 -3.40 -4.95
CA GLU A 23 -15.18 -3.78 -4.16
C GLU A 23 -16.13 -4.68 -4.95
N ARG A 24 -16.42 -4.37 -6.23
CA ARG A 24 -17.22 -5.26 -7.08
C ARG A 24 -16.59 -6.63 -7.26
N ILE A 25 -15.25 -6.68 -7.46
CA ILE A 25 -14.50 -7.93 -7.52
C ILE A 25 -14.63 -8.71 -6.21
N SER A 26 -14.56 -8.04 -5.06
CA SER A 26 -14.67 -8.70 -3.75
C SER A 26 -16.02 -9.35 -3.50
N ILE A 27 -17.10 -8.75 -4.02
CA ILE A 27 -18.48 -9.27 -3.91
C ILE A 27 -18.72 -10.42 -4.87
N GLY A 28 -18.21 -10.36 -6.10
CA GLY A 28 -18.47 -11.34 -7.14
C GLY A 28 -17.21 -11.80 -7.91
N PRO A 29 -16.17 -12.35 -7.24
CA PRO A 29 -14.89 -12.67 -7.88
C PRO A 29 -15.00 -13.66 -9.03
N GLN A 30 -16.05 -14.48 -9.04
CA GLN A 30 -16.30 -15.46 -10.10
C GLN A 30 -16.53 -14.83 -11.49
N LEU A 31 -17.08 -13.61 -11.53
CA LEU A 31 -17.36 -12.88 -12.77
C LEU A 31 -16.07 -12.47 -13.50
N TYR A 32 -14.96 -12.46 -12.78
CA TYR A 32 -13.68 -11.96 -13.27
C TYR A 32 -12.67 -13.05 -13.65
N LYS A 33 -13.04 -14.33 -13.52
CA LYS A 33 -12.11 -15.48 -13.67
C LYS A 33 -11.42 -15.60 -15.03
N HIS A 34 -11.95 -15.00 -16.06
CA HIS A 34 -11.50 -15.15 -17.45
C HIS A 34 -11.21 -13.81 -18.13
N VAL A 35 -11.20 -12.71 -17.38
CA VAL A 35 -11.03 -11.38 -17.98
C VAL A 35 -9.59 -11.11 -18.44
N ALA A 36 -8.61 -11.86 -17.91
CA ALA A 36 -7.20 -11.77 -18.29
C ALA A 36 -6.69 -13.07 -18.95
N ASP A 37 -7.56 -13.89 -19.55
CA ASP A 37 -7.14 -15.09 -20.25
C ASP A 37 -6.07 -14.76 -21.31
N GLY A 38 -4.98 -15.54 -21.32
CA GLY A 38 -3.83 -15.32 -22.22
C GLY A 38 -2.89 -14.20 -21.85
N ARG A 39 -3.17 -13.41 -20.80
CA ARG A 39 -2.30 -12.36 -20.32
C ARG A 39 -1.28 -12.88 -19.31
N GLN A 40 -0.10 -12.22 -19.26
CA GLN A 40 1.02 -12.59 -18.41
C GLN A 40 1.46 -11.43 -17.53
N LEU A 41 1.55 -11.68 -16.22
CA LEU A 41 2.16 -10.76 -15.23
C LEU A 41 3.59 -11.19 -14.94
N ALA A 42 4.56 -10.30 -15.11
CA ALA A 42 5.91 -10.50 -14.60
C ALA A 42 6.06 -9.94 -13.18
N THR A 43 6.48 -10.78 -12.23
CA THR A 43 6.82 -10.37 -10.85
C THR A 43 8.33 -10.27 -10.67
N LEU A 44 8.88 -9.04 -10.70
CA LEU A 44 10.31 -8.77 -10.59
C LEU A 44 10.63 -8.28 -9.18
N PHE A 45 10.97 -9.20 -8.29
CA PHE A 45 11.20 -8.92 -6.88
C PHE A 45 12.71 -8.99 -6.56
N TYR A 46 13.36 -7.83 -6.60
CA TYR A 46 14.79 -7.67 -6.30
C TYR A 46 15.11 -7.72 -4.81
N GLU A 47 14.11 -7.49 -3.95
CA GLU A 47 14.19 -7.76 -2.52
C GLU A 47 13.09 -8.73 -2.08
N PRO A 48 13.32 -9.56 -1.03
CA PRO A 48 12.33 -10.53 -0.56
C PRO A 48 11.04 -9.86 -0.11
N SER A 49 9.91 -10.32 -0.62
CA SER A 49 8.56 -9.92 -0.16
C SER A 49 7.56 -11.01 -0.47
N THR A 50 7.39 -11.95 0.43
CA THR A 50 6.50 -13.10 0.25
C THR A 50 5.04 -12.66 0.04
N ARG A 51 4.51 -11.82 0.93
CA ARG A 51 3.09 -11.38 0.88
C ARG A 51 2.76 -10.62 -0.40
N THR A 52 3.55 -9.61 -0.74
CA THR A 52 3.29 -8.76 -1.91
C THR A 52 3.35 -9.57 -3.20
N ARG A 53 4.38 -10.43 -3.34
CA ARG A 53 4.53 -11.29 -4.51
C ARG A 53 3.37 -12.26 -4.65
N LEU A 54 3.08 -13.06 -3.62
CA LEU A 54 1.97 -14.02 -3.62
C LEU A 54 0.62 -13.34 -3.90
N SER A 55 0.41 -12.13 -3.40
CA SER A 55 -0.82 -11.38 -3.65
C SER A 55 -0.95 -10.94 -5.11
N PHE A 56 0.13 -10.49 -5.77
CA PHE A 56 0.12 -10.18 -7.20
C PHE A 56 -0.11 -11.41 -8.05
N GLU A 57 0.61 -12.50 -7.75
CA GLU A 57 0.46 -13.77 -8.47
C GLU A 57 -0.96 -14.32 -8.29
N SER A 58 -1.48 -14.34 -7.06
CA SER A 58 -2.86 -14.75 -6.78
C SER A 58 -3.89 -13.87 -7.49
N ALA A 59 -3.66 -12.56 -7.59
CA ALA A 59 -4.54 -11.63 -8.30
C ALA A 59 -4.61 -11.99 -9.79
N MET A 60 -3.44 -12.13 -10.46
CA MET A 60 -3.40 -12.46 -11.89
C MET A 60 -4.00 -13.82 -12.19
N LEU A 61 -3.69 -14.85 -11.40
CA LEU A 61 -4.26 -16.19 -11.54
C LEU A 61 -5.79 -16.18 -11.35
N SER A 62 -6.30 -15.33 -10.44
CA SER A 62 -7.75 -15.21 -10.21
C SER A 62 -8.50 -14.50 -11.34
N LEU A 63 -7.77 -13.76 -12.18
CA LEU A 63 -8.31 -13.15 -13.41
C LEU A 63 -8.22 -14.08 -14.63
N GLY A 64 -7.65 -15.28 -14.49
CA GLY A 64 -7.43 -16.24 -15.58
C GLY A 64 -6.09 -16.09 -16.29
N GLY A 65 -5.26 -15.13 -15.89
CA GLY A 65 -3.94 -14.93 -16.48
C GLY A 65 -2.86 -15.86 -15.92
N GLN A 66 -1.64 -15.63 -16.33
CA GLN A 66 -0.46 -16.40 -15.95
C GLN A 66 0.58 -15.51 -15.30
N THR A 67 1.53 -16.12 -14.58
CA THR A 67 2.62 -15.39 -13.91
C THR A 67 3.98 -15.96 -14.27
N LEU A 68 4.96 -15.07 -14.39
CA LEU A 68 6.38 -15.42 -14.52
C LEU A 68 7.19 -14.43 -13.67
N GLY A 69 8.44 -14.73 -13.36
CA GLY A 69 9.27 -13.78 -12.63
C GLY A 69 10.28 -14.43 -11.69
N PHE A 70 10.89 -13.60 -10.85
CA PHE A 70 11.90 -14.01 -9.88
C PHE A 70 11.73 -13.33 -8.51
N SER A 71 12.34 -13.92 -7.47
CA SER A 71 12.24 -13.46 -6.08
C SER A 71 13.57 -13.12 -5.43
N SER A 72 14.65 -12.97 -6.18
CA SER A 72 15.96 -12.54 -5.69
C SER A 72 16.87 -12.17 -6.85
N ALA A 73 17.26 -10.92 -6.91
CA ALA A 73 18.19 -10.43 -7.95
C ALA A 73 19.62 -10.96 -7.80
N ALA A 74 20.04 -11.26 -6.57
CA ALA A 74 21.43 -11.66 -6.27
C ALA A 74 21.92 -12.91 -7.02
N LYS A 75 21.04 -13.63 -7.72
CA LYS A 75 21.38 -14.86 -8.43
C LYS A 75 21.28 -14.80 -9.96
N TYR A 76 20.73 -13.70 -10.56
CA TYR A 76 20.43 -13.76 -12.00
C TYR A 76 21.10 -12.67 -12.85
N SER A 77 20.52 -11.52 -13.05
CA SER A 77 21.04 -10.54 -14.01
C SER A 77 21.94 -9.47 -13.39
N ASP A 78 21.67 -9.07 -12.14
CA ASP A 78 22.45 -8.05 -11.43
C ASP A 78 23.92 -8.50 -11.20
N SER A 79 24.15 -9.79 -11.04
CA SER A 79 25.50 -10.38 -10.94
C SER A 79 26.31 -10.29 -12.26
N LYS A 80 25.65 -10.02 -13.39
CA LYS A 80 26.26 -9.84 -14.73
C LYS A 80 26.29 -8.38 -15.18
N GLY A 81 25.79 -7.43 -14.33
CA GLY A 81 25.79 -6.00 -14.66
C GLY A 81 24.61 -5.56 -15.56
N GLU A 82 23.54 -6.37 -15.70
CA GLU A 82 22.34 -5.96 -16.42
C GLU A 82 21.62 -4.84 -15.68
N THR A 83 21.24 -3.78 -16.41
CA THR A 83 20.54 -2.64 -15.82
C THR A 83 19.05 -2.91 -15.64
N VAL A 84 18.40 -2.20 -14.69
CA VAL A 84 16.94 -2.23 -14.52
C VAL A 84 16.23 -1.86 -15.83
N ALA A 85 16.79 -0.93 -16.60
CA ALA A 85 16.26 -0.51 -17.90
C ALA A 85 16.29 -1.66 -18.93
N ASP A 86 17.39 -2.42 -18.99
CA ASP A 86 17.51 -3.54 -19.92
C ASP A 86 16.59 -4.70 -19.51
N THR A 87 16.55 -5.02 -18.22
CA THR A 87 15.59 -6.01 -17.68
C THR A 87 14.16 -5.64 -18.03
N ALA A 88 13.75 -4.36 -17.87
CA ALA A 88 12.41 -3.92 -18.23
C ALA A 88 12.10 -4.09 -19.73
N ARG A 89 13.08 -3.79 -20.61
CA ARG A 89 12.94 -3.99 -22.05
C ARG A 89 12.80 -5.48 -22.42
N VAL A 90 13.65 -6.32 -21.85
CA VAL A 90 13.65 -7.77 -22.10
C VAL A 90 12.32 -8.39 -21.63
N VAL A 91 11.90 -8.08 -20.39
CA VAL A 91 10.67 -8.63 -19.84
C VAL A 91 9.42 -8.13 -20.58
N SER A 92 9.48 -6.90 -21.14
CA SER A 92 8.42 -6.39 -22.02
C SER A 92 8.19 -7.24 -23.29
N CYS A 93 9.12 -8.13 -23.64
CA CYS A 93 8.94 -9.08 -24.74
C CYS A 93 8.21 -10.36 -24.32
N TYR A 94 8.05 -10.61 -23.03
CA TYR A 94 7.55 -11.86 -22.46
C TYR A 94 6.24 -11.72 -21.68
N ALA A 95 5.91 -10.51 -21.22
CA ALA A 95 4.77 -10.25 -20.37
C ALA A 95 3.92 -9.09 -20.91
N ASP A 96 2.72 -8.94 -20.36
CA ASP A 96 1.80 -7.83 -20.65
C ASP A 96 1.85 -6.72 -19.60
N ILE A 97 2.29 -7.04 -18.37
CA ILE A 97 2.38 -6.11 -17.25
C ILE A 97 3.49 -6.56 -16.27
N ILE A 98 4.17 -5.62 -15.63
CA ILE A 98 5.22 -5.89 -14.65
C ILE A 98 4.80 -5.37 -13.27
N ALA A 99 4.93 -6.19 -12.23
CA ALA A 99 4.97 -5.77 -10.83
C ALA A 99 6.43 -5.81 -10.35
N MET A 100 7.02 -4.64 -10.05
CA MET A 100 8.43 -4.52 -9.68
C MET A 100 8.56 -4.08 -8.21
N ARG A 101 9.36 -4.83 -7.45
CA ARG A 101 9.82 -4.45 -6.11
C ARG A 101 11.33 -4.35 -6.09
N HIS A 102 11.87 -3.23 -5.62
CA HIS A 102 13.30 -2.94 -5.68
C HIS A 102 13.80 -2.27 -4.39
N PRO A 103 15.04 -2.58 -3.89
CA PRO A 103 15.60 -1.91 -2.71
C PRO A 103 15.99 -0.46 -2.96
N LYS A 104 16.30 -0.08 -4.21
CA LYS A 104 16.66 1.30 -4.58
C LYS A 104 15.43 2.09 -4.96
N GLU A 105 15.30 3.27 -4.36
CA GLU A 105 14.27 4.25 -4.69
C GLU A 105 14.36 4.69 -6.15
N GLY A 106 13.20 4.88 -6.79
CA GLY A 106 13.12 5.30 -8.19
C GLY A 106 13.42 4.20 -9.23
N ALA A 107 13.79 2.97 -8.84
CA ALA A 107 14.04 1.90 -9.80
C ALA A 107 12.81 1.53 -10.65
N PRO A 108 11.56 1.43 -10.09
CA PRO A 108 10.36 1.25 -10.91
C PRO A 108 10.09 2.42 -11.86
N LEU A 109 10.39 3.65 -11.45
CA LEU A 109 10.30 4.83 -12.33
C LEU A 109 11.31 4.72 -13.48
N GLN A 110 12.56 4.38 -13.19
CA GLN A 110 13.56 4.14 -14.24
C GLN A 110 13.11 3.03 -15.21
N ALA A 111 12.58 1.92 -14.68
CA ALA A 111 12.05 0.83 -15.49
C ALA A 111 10.90 1.32 -16.40
N SER A 112 10.01 2.16 -15.91
CA SER A 112 8.83 2.64 -16.65
C SER A 112 9.21 3.47 -17.90
N ILE A 113 10.32 4.20 -17.85
CA ILE A 113 10.84 4.98 -18.99
C ILE A 113 11.21 4.09 -20.17
N TYR A 114 11.66 2.87 -19.90
CA TYR A 114 12.19 1.95 -20.91
C TYR A 114 11.27 0.76 -21.23
N SER A 115 10.25 0.56 -20.41
CA SER A 115 9.27 -0.51 -20.60
C SER A 115 8.31 -0.23 -21.75
N ARG A 116 7.91 -1.27 -22.46
CA ARG A 116 6.84 -1.24 -23.48
C ARG A 116 5.50 -1.72 -22.97
N ILE A 117 5.43 -2.06 -21.69
CA ILE A 117 4.23 -2.56 -21.00
C ILE A 117 4.06 -1.84 -19.65
N PRO A 118 2.85 -1.80 -19.07
CA PRO A 118 2.62 -1.17 -17.78
C PRO A 118 3.53 -1.71 -16.66
N ILE A 119 3.97 -0.82 -15.77
CA ILE A 119 4.70 -1.16 -14.55
C ILE A 119 3.90 -0.72 -13.33
N ILE A 120 3.79 -1.62 -12.35
CA ILE A 120 3.27 -1.36 -11.01
C ILE A 120 4.45 -1.40 -10.03
N ASN A 121 4.66 -0.31 -9.30
CA ASN A 121 5.59 -0.27 -8.18
C ASN A 121 5.02 -1.10 -7.02
N ALA A 122 5.65 -2.22 -6.71
CA ALA A 122 5.32 -3.12 -5.60
C ALA A 122 6.13 -2.80 -4.31
N GLY A 123 6.74 -1.61 -4.28
CA GLY A 123 7.56 -1.07 -3.20
C GLY A 123 9.01 -0.81 -3.63
N ASP A 124 9.49 0.42 -3.46
CA ASP A 124 10.86 0.81 -3.78
C ASP A 124 11.54 1.52 -2.59
N GLY A 125 12.46 0.83 -1.94
CA GLY A 125 13.23 1.34 -0.82
C GLY A 125 12.36 1.96 0.28
N GLY A 126 12.65 3.21 0.64
CA GLY A 126 11.87 4.03 1.57
C GLY A 126 10.82 4.94 0.91
N HIS A 127 10.75 4.96 -0.43
CA HIS A 127 10.04 5.97 -1.20
C HIS A 127 8.51 5.72 -1.25
N ALA A 128 8.03 4.69 -1.94
CA ALA A 128 6.60 4.51 -2.16
C ALA A 128 6.14 3.05 -2.15
N HIS A 129 4.86 2.85 -1.80
CA HIS A 129 4.17 1.58 -1.95
C HIS A 129 2.71 1.81 -2.38
N PRO A 130 2.45 2.22 -3.64
CA PRO A 130 1.14 2.69 -4.09
C PRO A 130 0.04 1.66 -3.89
N THR A 131 0.35 0.37 -4.05
CA THR A 131 -0.67 -0.67 -3.87
C THR A 131 -1.07 -0.83 -2.40
N GLN A 132 -0.17 -0.61 -1.44
CA GLN A 132 -0.51 -0.62 -0.02
C GLN A 132 -1.44 0.54 0.32
N THR A 133 -1.16 1.73 -0.18
CA THR A 133 -2.03 2.90 -0.01
C THR A 133 -3.47 2.63 -0.46
N LEU A 134 -3.65 2.04 -1.65
CA LEU A 134 -4.98 1.71 -2.16
C LEU A 134 -5.68 0.63 -1.32
N ILE A 135 -4.93 -0.35 -0.80
CA ILE A 135 -5.43 -1.38 0.11
C ILE A 135 -5.94 -0.74 1.40
N ASP A 136 -5.15 0.17 1.98
CA ASP A 136 -5.48 0.87 3.21
C ASP A 136 -6.74 1.73 3.01
N MET A 137 -6.79 2.49 1.91
CA MET A 137 -7.97 3.31 1.55
C MET A 137 -9.23 2.45 1.33
N MET A 138 -9.12 1.30 0.64
CA MET A 138 -10.24 0.37 0.47
C MET A 138 -10.75 -0.12 1.83
N THR A 139 -9.84 -0.52 2.71
CA THR A 139 -10.20 -1.04 4.04
C THR A 139 -10.85 0.04 4.90
N ILE A 140 -10.31 1.27 4.92
CA ILE A 140 -10.92 2.41 5.61
C ILE A 140 -12.33 2.66 5.06
N ARG A 141 -12.49 2.71 3.73
CA ARG A 141 -13.79 2.95 3.09
C ARG A 141 -14.80 1.86 3.42
N GLN A 142 -14.40 0.60 3.40
CA GLN A 142 -15.28 -0.52 3.76
C GLN A 142 -15.74 -0.47 5.22
N ARG A 143 -14.84 -0.06 6.14
CA ARG A 143 -15.14 -0.01 7.58
C ARG A 143 -15.87 1.27 8.00
N LYS A 144 -15.60 2.41 7.36
CA LYS A 144 -16.16 3.73 7.73
C LYS A 144 -17.16 4.30 6.71
N GLY A 145 -17.33 3.68 5.54
CA GLY A 145 -18.21 4.14 4.47
C GLY A 145 -17.72 5.36 3.70
N LYS A 146 -16.58 5.95 4.08
CA LYS A 146 -16.07 7.21 3.53
C LYS A 146 -14.55 7.31 3.67
N LEU A 147 -13.95 8.31 2.98
CA LEU A 147 -12.53 8.66 3.07
C LEU A 147 -12.31 10.13 3.48
N ASN A 148 -13.37 10.89 3.67
CA ASN A 148 -13.37 12.28 4.12
C ASN A 148 -13.97 12.42 5.51
N ASN A 149 -13.69 13.54 6.19
CA ASN A 149 -14.20 13.83 7.53
C ASN A 149 -13.98 12.66 8.50
N LEU A 150 -12.71 12.21 8.58
CA LEU A 150 -12.24 11.16 9.48
C LEU A 150 -11.12 11.69 10.36
N THR A 151 -11.10 11.24 11.61
CA THR A 151 -9.98 11.42 12.53
C THR A 151 -9.13 10.15 12.52
N ILE A 152 -7.91 10.22 11.99
CA ILE A 152 -7.05 9.07 11.75
C ILE A 152 -5.78 9.18 12.59
N GLY A 153 -5.51 8.19 13.43
CA GLY A 153 -4.26 8.08 14.19
C GLY A 153 -3.26 7.20 13.46
N PHE A 154 -2.04 7.70 13.30
CA PHE A 154 -0.89 6.94 12.85
C PHE A 154 0.05 6.74 14.02
N CYS A 155 0.35 5.50 14.39
CA CYS A 155 1.13 5.19 15.59
C CYS A 155 2.35 4.31 15.29
N GLY A 156 3.50 4.70 15.80
CA GLY A 156 4.75 3.93 15.72
C GLY A 156 5.90 4.67 15.02
N ASP A 157 6.54 4.03 14.04
CA ASP A 157 7.62 4.62 13.25
C ASP A 157 7.05 5.49 12.11
N LEU A 158 6.93 6.78 12.38
CA LEU A 158 6.40 7.74 11.41
C LEU A 158 7.50 8.41 10.59
N LYS A 159 8.76 8.29 11.02
CA LYS A 159 9.92 8.87 10.33
C LYS A 159 10.30 8.11 9.08
N PHE A 160 10.33 6.78 9.16
CA PHE A 160 10.75 5.89 8.07
C PHE A 160 9.57 5.13 7.43
N GLY A 161 8.36 5.36 7.94
CA GLY A 161 7.15 4.68 7.55
C GLY A 161 6.60 5.09 6.18
N ARG A 162 7.20 4.62 5.06
CA ARG A 162 6.72 4.97 3.69
C ARG A 162 5.24 4.71 3.46
N THR A 163 4.65 3.69 4.11
CA THR A 163 3.23 3.39 4.00
C THR A 163 2.39 4.50 4.63
N VAL A 164 2.83 5.05 5.77
CA VAL A 164 2.22 6.21 6.42
C VAL A 164 2.29 7.42 5.50
N HIS A 165 3.49 7.74 4.99
CA HIS A 165 3.69 8.91 4.13
C HIS A 165 2.83 8.87 2.88
N SER A 166 2.78 7.73 2.20
CA SER A 166 1.97 7.54 1.00
C SER A 166 0.47 7.60 1.30
N LEU A 167 0.02 7.04 2.43
CA LEU A 167 -1.38 7.06 2.82
C LEU A 167 -1.82 8.46 3.24
N VAL A 168 -1.03 9.18 4.03
CA VAL A 168 -1.28 10.57 4.40
C VAL A 168 -1.40 11.44 3.15
N SER A 169 -0.41 11.37 2.24
CA SER A 169 -0.44 12.13 0.98
C SER A 169 -1.70 11.85 0.14
N SER A 170 -2.19 10.62 0.17
CA SER A 170 -3.43 10.27 -0.55
C SER A 170 -4.67 10.78 0.17
N LEU A 171 -4.73 10.70 1.50
CA LEU A 171 -5.89 11.09 2.29
C LEU A 171 -6.04 12.61 2.42
N THR A 172 -4.97 13.40 2.31
CA THR A 172 -5.05 14.88 2.24
C THR A 172 -5.80 15.39 1.03
N ARG A 173 -6.03 14.56 0.02
CA ARG A 173 -6.83 14.88 -1.18
C ARG A 173 -8.35 14.75 -0.94
N PHE A 174 -8.75 14.24 0.22
CA PHE A 174 -10.15 14.12 0.67
C PHE A 174 -10.37 15.14 1.78
N SER A 175 -11.53 15.83 1.75
CA SER A 175 -11.80 16.96 2.63
C SER A 175 -11.96 16.58 4.10
N ASP A 176 -11.64 17.54 4.96
CA ASP A 176 -11.97 17.55 6.38
C ASP A 176 -11.39 16.37 7.19
N ASN A 177 -10.27 15.81 6.76
CA ASN A 177 -9.55 14.80 7.53
C ASN A 177 -8.69 15.46 8.61
N LYS A 178 -8.66 14.83 9.79
CA LYS A 178 -7.76 15.18 10.90
C LYS A 178 -6.80 14.03 11.18
N PHE A 179 -5.52 14.33 11.29
CA PHE A 179 -4.49 13.33 11.57
C PHE A 179 -3.90 13.52 12.96
N TYR A 180 -3.75 12.41 13.69
CA TYR A 180 -2.93 12.33 14.89
C TYR A 180 -1.69 11.49 14.58
N PHE A 181 -0.51 12.08 14.74
CA PHE A 181 0.77 11.41 14.60
C PHE A 181 1.32 11.06 15.98
N ILE A 182 1.19 9.78 16.34
CA ILE A 182 1.49 9.24 17.65
C ILE A 182 2.86 8.57 17.61
N SER A 183 3.89 9.25 18.08
CA SER A 183 5.26 8.74 18.04
C SER A 183 6.14 9.35 19.12
N PRO A 184 7.25 8.70 19.51
CA PRO A 184 8.30 9.34 20.26
C PRO A 184 8.97 10.45 19.39
N GLU A 185 9.66 11.36 20.01
CA GLU A 185 10.26 12.52 19.33
C GLU A 185 11.20 12.11 18.18
N GLU A 186 11.95 11.05 18.37
CA GLU A 186 12.93 10.52 17.42
C GLU A 186 12.31 9.94 16.15
N LEU A 187 11.02 9.51 16.22
CA LEU A 187 10.28 8.86 15.15
C LEU A 187 9.13 9.71 14.60
N ARG A 188 9.14 11.01 14.83
CA ARG A 188 8.15 11.96 14.28
C ARG A 188 8.16 11.98 12.76
N ILE A 189 7.05 12.48 12.19
CA ILE A 189 6.93 12.68 10.74
C ILE A 189 8.06 13.60 10.23
N PRO A 190 8.60 13.32 9.02
CA PRO A 190 9.66 14.14 8.44
C PRO A 190 9.11 15.50 7.97
N ASP A 191 10.02 16.48 7.90
CA ASP A 191 9.69 17.88 7.55
C ASP A 191 8.97 17.98 6.20
N TYR A 192 9.40 17.23 5.18
CA TYR A 192 8.75 17.29 3.86
C TYR A 192 7.27 16.86 3.90
N LEU A 193 6.90 15.88 4.75
CA LEU A 193 5.51 15.47 4.86
C LEU A 193 4.66 16.57 5.50
N ARG A 194 5.23 17.27 6.46
CA ARG A 194 4.62 18.43 7.11
C ARG A 194 4.49 19.62 6.16
N ASP A 195 5.61 19.99 5.53
CA ASP A 195 5.70 21.26 4.79
C ASP A 195 5.12 21.17 3.38
N ASP A 196 5.34 20.03 2.67
CA ASP A 196 4.94 19.88 1.27
C ASP A 196 3.57 19.19 1.11
N VAL A 197 3.09 18.47 2.14
CA VAL A 197 1.85 17.68 2.04
C VAL A 197 0.77 18.17 2.99
N LEU A 198 1.06 18.26 4.28
CA LEU A 198 0.04 18.59 5.29
C LEU A 198 -0.30 20.07 5.30
N ASN A 199 0.70 20.94 5.40
CA ASN A 199 0.47 22.39 5.50
C ASN A 199 -0.25 23.00 4.28
N PRO A 200 -0.01 22.54 3.02
CA PRO A 200 -0.77 23.03 1.87
C PRO A 200 -2.18 22.43 1.75
N SER A 201 -2.50 21.38 2.50
CA SER A 201 -3.80 20.70 2.44
C SER A 201 -4.85 21.37 3.32
N ASN A 202 -6.13 20.98 3.13
CA ASN A 202 -7.22 21.38 4.01
C ASN A 202 -7.37 20.45 5.25
N SER A 203 -6.44 19.52 5.44
CA SER A 203 -6.44 18.64 6.60
C SER A 203 -5.80 19.31 7.81
N THR A 204 -6.22 18.92 8.99
CA THR A 204 -5.57 19.36 10.25
C THR A 204 -4.77 18.20 10.83
N TYR A 205 -3.74 18.52 11.63
CA TYR A 205 -2.96 17.48 12.29
C TYR A 205 -2.41 17.90 13.64
N GLU A 206 -2.13 16.90 14.48
CA GLU A 206 -1.44 17.06 15.77
C GLU A 206 -0.38 15.96 15.90
N GLU A 207 0.82 16.34 16.38
CA GLU A 207 1.87 15.40 16.79
C GLU A 207 1.77 15.19 18.30
N VAL A 208 1.62 13.94 18.73
CA VAL A 208 1.38 13.55 20.13
C VAL A 208 2.23 12.34 20.50
N SER A 209 2.40 12.08 21.80
CA SER A 209 3.20 10.94 22.29
C SER A 209 2.38 9.86 23.00
N SER A 210 1.14 10.13 23.41
CA SER A 210 0.29 9.18 24.15
C SER A 210 -0.72 8.54 23.22
N LEU A 211 -0.64 7.20 23.07
CA LEU A 211 -1.63 6.41 22.35
C LEU A 211 -2.96 6.41 23.13
N GLU A 212 -2.90 6.15 24.44
CA GLU A 212 -4.06 6.01 25.30
C GLU A 212 -4.93 7.29 25.32
N ASP A 213 -4.32 8.47 25.41
CA ASP A 213 -5.06 9.75 25.42
C ASP A 213 -5.64 10.10 24.04
N THR A 214 -5.15 9.43 22.99
CA THR A 214 -5.56 9.70 21.61
C THR A 214 -6.64 8.73 21.14
N LEU A 215 -6.61 7.47 21.56
CA LEU A 215 -7.56 6.42 21.15
C LEU A 215 -9.05 6.84 21.21
N PRO A 216 -9.54 7.55 22.24
CA PRO A 216 -10.95 7.97 22.31
C PRO A 216 -11.38 8.97 21.23
N LYS A 217 -10.43 9.56 20.50
CA LYS A 217 -10.68 10.61 19.50
C LYS A 217 -10.70 10.07 18.07
N LEU A 218 -10.29 8.81 17.88
CA LEU A 218 -10.00 8.27 16.56
C LEU A 218 -11.19 7.57 15.91
N ASP A 219 -11.40 7.84 14.64
CA ASP A 219 -12.24 7.02 13.76
C ASP A 219 -11.50 5.81 13.20
N VAL A 220 -10.17 5.92 13.01
CA VAL A 220 -9.29 4.87 12.45
C VAL A 220 -7.95 4.92 13.16
N LEU A 221 -7.40 3.76 13.50
CA LEU A 221 -6.02 3.62 13.99
C LEU A 221 -5.19 2.85 12.98
N TYR A 222 -4.06 3.42 12.57
CA TYR A 222 -3.06 2.79 11.72
C TYR A 222 -1.78 2.57 12.52
N MET A 223 -1.50 1.32 12.87
CA MET A 223 -0.29 0.93 13.61
C MET A 223 0.85 0.60 12.66
N THR A 224 2.08 0.94 13.04
CA THR A 224 3.29 0.55 12.31
C THR A 224 4.33 0.00 13.27
N ARG A 225 5.13 -0.95 12.81
CA ARG A 225 6.29 -1.45 13.57
C ARG A 225 7.45 -0.46 13.52
N VAL A 226 8.27 -0.46 14.54
CA VAL A 226 9.59 0.19 14.51
C VAL A 226 10.53 -0.65 13.66
N GLN A 227 11.11 -0.07 12.59
CA GLN A 227 11.87 -0.79 11.57
C GLN A 227 13.35 -0.94 11.97
N LYS A 228 13.75 -2.07 12.58
CA LYS A 228 15.13 -2.35 13.02
C LYS A 228 16.17 -2.04 11.93
N GLU A 229 15.84 -2.38 10.70
CA GLU A 229 16.69 -2.20 9.52
C GLU A 229 17.02 -0.74 9.16
N ARG A 230 16.39 0.22 9.83
CA ARG A 230 16.60 1.67 9.63
C ARG A 230 17.46 2.33 10.70
N PHE A 231 17.79 1.61 11.77
CA PHE A 231 18.60 2.13 12.87
C PHE A 231 20.07 1.78 12.68
N PHE A 232 20.93 2.77 12.86
CA PHE A 232 22.39 2.59 12.90
C PHE A 232 22.86 2.08 14.26
N ASN A 233 22.09 2.34 15.33
CA ASN A 233 22.40 1.97 16.70
C ASN A 233 21.34 0.98 17.24
N GLU A 234 21.78 -0.22 17.62
CA GLU A 234 20.89 -1.26 18.17
C GLU A 234 20.31 -0.85 19.55
N GLU A 235 21.02 -0.09 20.36
CA GLU A 235 20.51 0.39 21.65
C GLU A 235 19.32 1.34 21.47
N GLU A 236 19.39 2.24 20.49
CA GLU A 236 18.29 3.14 20.15
C GLU A 236 17.06 2.35 19.67
N TYR A 237 17.24 1.36 18.82
CA TYR A 237 16.15 0.46 18.39
C TYR A 237 15.52 -0.27 19.58
N LEU A 238 16.33 -0.86 20.49
CA LEU A 238 15.83 -1.60 21.66
C LEU A 238 15.05 -0.70 22.62
N ARG A 239 15.38 0.57 22.71
CA ARG A 239 14.66 1.56 23.52
C ARG A 239 13.30 1.92 22.93
N LEU A 240 13.18 1.93 21.61
CA LEU A 240 11.99 2.45 20.90
C LEU A 240 11.04 1.37 20.40
N LYS A 241 11.49 0.11 20.25
CA LYS A 241 10.73 -0.96 19.61
C LYS A 241 9.40 -1.29 20.32
N ASP A 242 9.35 -1.15 21.64
CA ASP A 242 8.21 -1.54 22.48
C ASP A 242 7.47 -0.32 23.09
N VAL A 243 7.71 0.89 22.58
CA VAL A 243 7.10 2.12 23.12
C VAL A 243 5.58 2.11 22.96
N TYR A 244 5.09 1.54 21.84
CA TYR A 244 3.65 1.42 21.58
C TYR A 244 3.29 -0.04 21.34
N ILE A 245 2.52 -0.61 22.26
CA ILE A 245 1.92 -1.92 22.14
C ILE A 245 0.41 -1.73 22.30
N LEU A 246 -0.34 -2.07 21.26
CA LEU A 246 -1.80 -2.10 21.30
C LEU A 246 -2.23 -3.47 21.83
N ASP A 247 -2.93 -3.48 22.93
CA ASP A 247 -3.53 -4.63 23.59
C ASP A 247 -5.05 -4.46 23.78
N GLU A 248 -5.72 -5.50 24.27
CA GLU A 248 -7.16 -5.49 24.50
C GLU A 248 -7.56 -4.40 25.50
N GLU A 249 -6.75 -4.13 26.54
CA GLU A 249 -7.07 -3.13 27.57
C GLU A 249 -7.05 -1.71 26.98
N LYS A 250 -6.07 -1.40 26.14
CA LYS A 250 -6.01 -0.11 25.44
C LYS A 250 -7.14 0.05 24.43
N LEU A 251 -7.51 -1.04 23.74
CA LEU A 251 -8.64 -1.02 22.82
C LEU A 251 -9.97 -0.66 23.49
N LYS A 252 -10.14 -0.90 24.79
CA LYS A 252 -11.34 -0.50 25.53
C LYS A 252 -11.52 1.02 25.60
N LEU A 253 -10.45 1.80 25.41
CA LEU A 253 -10.48 3.26 25.36
C LEU A 253 -11.00 3.81 24.03
N ALA A 254 -10.93 3.00 22.98
CA ALA A 254 -11.31 3.41 21.63
C ALA A 254 -12.81 3.19 21.37
N ASP A 255 -13.31 3.90 20.34
CA ASP A 255 -14.65 3.66 19.83
C ASP A 255 -14.81 2.19 19.37
N LYS A 256 -15.99 1.61 19.62
CA LYS A 256 -16.30 0.22 19.25
C LYS A 256 -16.24 -0.05 17.74
N ASP A 257 -16.39 1.00 16.92
CA ASP A 257 -16.40 0.91 15.45
C ASP A 257 -15.09 1.44 14.84
N MET A 258 -14.02 1.66 15.65
CA MET A 258 -12.71 2.12 15.18
C MET A 258 -11.90 0.96 14.59
N PRO A 259 -11.70 0.83 13.28
CA PRO A 259 -10.84 -0.20 12.72
C PRO A 259 -9.37 0.05 13.06
N VAL A 260 -8.66 -1.03 13.36
CA VAL A 260 -7.21 -1.08 13.53
C VAL A 260 -6.58 -1.65 12.27
N LEU A 261 -5.77 -0.84 11.60
CA LEU A 261 -5.02 -1.20 10.40
C LEU A 261 -3.54 -1.41 10.71
N HIS A 262 -2.88 -2.25 9.91
CA HIS A 262 -1.44 -2.49 9.99
C HIS A 262 -0.92 -3.02 8.64
N PRO A 263 0.18 -2.50 8.06
CA PRO A 263 0.68 -2.94 6.76
C PRO A 263 1.34 -4.33 6.79
N LEU A 264 1.55 -4.89 7.97
CA LEU A 264 2.25 -6.16 8.23
C LEU A 264 3.68 -6.23 7.61
N PRO A 265 4.61 -7.01 8.18
CA PRO A 265 4.42 -7.86 9.36
C PRO A 265 4.38 -7.04 10.64
N ARG A 266 3.56 -7.45 11.59
CA ARG A 266 3.70 -7.01 12.97
C ARG A 266 4.76 -7.85 13.67
N VAL A 267 5.33 -7.31 14.74
CA VAL A 267 6.21 -8.00 15.68
C VAL A 267 5.53 -8.01 17.06
N ASP A 268 5.71 -6.95 17.84
CA ASP A 268 5.19 -6.85 19.21
C ASP A 268 4.20 -5.68 19.39
N GLU A 269 4.07 -4.79 18.38
CA GLU A 269 3.27 -3.55 18.44
C GLU A 269 1.75 -3.75 18.47
N ILE A 270 1.28 -4.95 18.15
CA ILE A 270 -0.12 -5.38 18.36
C ILE A 270 -0.08 -6.77 19.01
N SER A 271 -0.65 -6.88 20.19
CA SER A 271 -0.77 -8.15 20.94
C SER A 271 -1.67 -9.15 20.20
N LEU A 272 -1.45 -10.43 20.43
CA LEU A 272 -2.23 -11.50 19.78
C LEU A 272 -3.69 -11.54 20.24
N ASP A 273 -4.00 -11.09 21.43
CA ASP A 273 -5.37 -10.98 21.97
C ASP A 273 -6.26 -10.01 21.16
N VAL A 274 -5.65 -9.05 20.46
CA VAL A 274 -6.37 -8.12 19.57
C VAL A 274 -6.90 -8.80 18.30
N ASP A 275 -6.36 -9.96 17.90
CA ASP A 275 -6.72 -10.61 16.63
C ASP A 275 -8.18 -11.04 16.56
N ASP A 276 -8.79 -11.37 17.69
CA ASP A 276 -10.19 -11.78 17.77
C ASP A 276 -11.16 -10.61 17.97
N ASP A 277 -10.64 -9.38 18.13
CA ASP A 277 -11.47 -8.18 18.22
C ASP A 277 -12.00 -7.81 16.82
N PRO A 278 -13.33 -7.52 16.68
CA PRO A 278 -13.94 -7.17 15.40
C PRO A 278 -13.36 -5.89 14.75
N ARG A 279 -12.63 -5.08 15.51
CA ARG A 279 -11.93 -3.90 15.02
C ARG A 279 -10.59 -4.23 14.34
N ALA A 280 -10.03 -5.43 14.55
CA ALA A 280 -8.80 -5.90 13.90
C ALA A 280 -9.00 -6.04 12.38
N ALA A 281 -8.68 -5.01 11.60
CA ALA A 281 -8.90 -4.96 10.17
C ALA A 281 -7.66 -5.31 9.33
N TYR A 282 -6.52 -5.60 9.95
CA TYR A 282 -5.25 -5.82 9.22
C TYR A 282 -5.22 -7.14 8.44
N PHE A 283 -6.03 -8.15 8.77
CA PHE A 283 -6.18 -9.33 7.92
C PHE A 283 -7.16 -9.09 6.77
N ASP A 284 -8.17 -8.23 6.96
CA ASP A 284 -9.02 -7.75 5.86
C ASP A 284 -8.19 -6.97 4.84
N GLN A 285 -7.22 -6.14 5.31
CA GLN A 285 -6.26 -5.47 4.42
C GLN A 285 -5.52 -6.49 3.54
N VAL A 286 -5.08 -7.61 4.09
CA VAL A 286 -4.38 -8.65 3.30
C VAL A 286 -5.29 -9.19 2.19
N GLN A 287 -6.55 -9.47 2.50
CA GLN A 287 -7.52 -9.95 1.51
C GLN A 287 -7.85 -8.87 0.48
N ASN A 288 -8.09 -7.64 0.91
CA ASN A 288 -8.29 -6.48 0.04
C ASN A 288 -7.11 -6.26 -0.90
N GLY A 289 -5.91 -6.60 -0.45
CA GLY A 289 -4.70 -6.57 -1.27
C GLY A 289 -4.80 -7.39 -2.55
N LYS A 290 -5.47 -8.52 -2.53
CA LYS A 290 -5.72 -9.32 -3.74
C LYS A 290 -6.69 -8.59 -4.67
N TYR A 291 -7.80 -8.06 -4.17
CA TYR A 291 -8.82 -7.39 -4.98
C TYR A 291 -8.34 -6.08 -5.59
N ILE A 292 -7.59 -5.28 -4.83
CA ILE A 292 -6.94 -4.07 -5.35
C ILE A 292 -5.97 -4.41 -6.48
N ARG A 293 -5.15 -5.46 -6.34
CA ARG A 293 -4.22 -5.88 -7.39
C ARG A 293 -4.93 -6.42 -8.62
N MET A 294 -6.04 -7.14 -8.45
CA MET A 294 -6.91 -7.53 -9.58
C MET A 294 -7.43 -6.28 -10.31
N ALA A 295 -7.97 -5.31 -9.59
CA ALA A 295 -8.48 -4.07 -10.17
C ALA A 295 -7.38 -3.27 -10.88
N LEU A 296 -6.18 -3.16 -10.30
CA LEU A 296 -5.03 -2.47 -10.91
C LEU A 296 -4.54 -3.16 -12.18
N ILE A 297 -4.46 -4.49 -12.19
CA ILE A 297 -4.07 -5.26 -13.38
C ILE A 297 -5.09 -5.01 -14.50
N MET A 298 -6.39 -5.10 -14.21
CA MET A 298 -7.43 -4.81 -15.20
C MET A 298 -7.35 -3.38 -15.71
N ALA A 299 -7.23 -2.40 -14.81
CA ALA A 299 -7.19 -0.99 -15.15
C ALA A 299 -6.00 -0.65 -16.07
N LEU A 300 -4.80 -1.12 -15.75
CA LEU A 300 -3.58 -0.83 -16.51
C LEU A 300 -3.49 -1.61 -17.84
N LEU A 301 -4.11 -2.78 -17.92
CA LEU A 301 -4.24 -3.54 -19.17
C LEU A 301 -5.41 -3.08 -20.04
N GLY A 302 -6.22 -2.11 -19.59
CA GLY A 302 -7.41 -1.66 -20.31
C GLY A 302 -8.48 -2.72 -20.44
N ILE A 303 -8.56 -3.65 -19.48
CA ILE A 303 -9.55 -4.71 -19.45
C ILE A 303 -10.90 -4.13 -19.00
N THR A 304 -11.94 -4.40 -19.78
CA THR A 304 -13.31 -3.97 -19.49
C THR A 304 -13.87 -4.72 -18.27
N ASP A 305 -14.47 -3.97 -17.36
CA ASP A 305 -15.22 -4.55 -16.24
C ASP A 305 -16.48 -5.29 -16.78
N PRO A 306 -16.60 -6.60 -16.55
CA PRO A 306 -17.72 -7.38 -17.09
C PRO A 306 -19.08 -6.99 -16.50
N VAL A 307 -19.10 -6.28 -15.37
CA VAL A 307 -20.33 -5.84 -14.71
C VAL A 307 -20.84 -4.52 -15.28
N THR A 308 -19.93 -3.57 -15.53
CA THR A 308 -20.30 -2.22 -15.97
C THR A 308 -20.13 -2.00 -17.46
N GLY A 309 -19.39 -2.87 -18.14
CA GLY A 309 -19.04 -2.72 -19.56
C GLY A 309 -18.06 -1.56 -19.85
N ARG A 310 -17.35 -1.04 -18.82
CA ARG A 310 -16.44 0.10 -18.93
C ARG A 310 -15.03 -0.26 -18.52
N THR A 311 -14.06 0.43 -19.09
CA THR A 311 -12.67 0.46 -18.59
C THR A 311 -12.57 1.48 -17.45
N VAL A 312 -11.72 1.19 -16.47
CA VAL A 312 -11.59 2.02 -15.25
C VAL A 312 -10.62 3.19 -15.45
N LEU A 313 -9.59 2.98 -16.25
CA LEU A 313 -8.64 4.02 -16.64
C LEU A 313 -8.68 4.23 -18.15
N ASP A 314 -8.55 5.47 -18.57
CA ASP A 314 -8.23 5.75 -19.97
C ASP A 314 -6.75 5.45 -20.22
N THR A 315 -6.48 4.33 -20.89
CA THR A 315 -5.11 3.88 -21.20
C THR A 315 -4.54 4.58 -22.44
N HIS A 316 -5.34 5.38 -23.15
CA HIS A 316 -4.97 6.06 -24.39
C HIS A 316 -4.65 7.56 -24.20
N SER A 317 -4.98 8.15 -23.06
CA SER A 317 -4.60 9.52 -22.73
C SER A 317 -3.17 9.58 -22.21
N LEU A 318 -2.19 9.58 -23.15
CA LEU A 318 -0.89 10.28 -23.07
C LEU A 318 -0.18 10.17 -24.41
#